data_11dba3d63e2140899191a9dd06cb8e53
#
_entry.id   11dba3d63e2140899191a9dd06cb8e53
#
_cell.length_a   1.000
_cell.length_b   1.000
_cell.length_c   1.000
_cell.angle_alpha   90.00
_cell.angle_beta   90.00
_cell.angle_gamma   90.00
#
_symmetry.space_group_name_H-M   'P 1'
#
loop_
_entity.id
_entity.type
_entity.pdbx_description
1 polymer ?
#
loop_
_entity_poly.entity_id
_entity_poly.type
_entity_poly.pdbx_seq_one_letter_code
_entity_poly.pdbx_strand_id
1 'polypeptide(L)'
;MKKLCMIYGNCQHTHLQNFLEQTDFINYFNLVKVKDVYLKDKSYLDDDTLSKIDLFIYQHVSPAFDPFFCTDHICSKLRPDCIRISIPNFWLSAYFPQHAKNPVIRPNRKYSIAPSGLFPYGDNNINSLLSANVRTENIIKIVSDPDFYDEKTITDNLTKTLNDLNQRENLNKVDIPSVPYLKNAIYSNYMSVTVNHPTNDYFLWLTNSILDCLGINKKRNIDIYPFSKNHIHVPLYPSVIKHLNLNFIKTDHCYSFYNESINFEEYVKRYIDHATGYDIYGKDSIGIEKINKISTGDIK
;
A
#
# COMPACT_ATOMS: atom_id res chain seq x y z
N MET A 1 0.75 23.03 -26.86
CA MET A 1 0.30 23.10 -25.44
C MET A 1 0.32 21.68 -24.90
N LYS A 2 0.81 21.42 -23.67
CA LYS A 2 0.75 20.08 -23.08
C LYS A 2 -0.70 19.75 -22.73
N LYS A 3 -1.05 18.48 -22.88
CA LYS A 3 -2.35 17.93 -22.52
C LYS A 3 -2.51 17.84 -20.98
N LEU A 4 -3.73 17.84 -20.46
CA LEU A 4 -4.00 17.68 -19.02
C LEU A 4 -4.24 16.21 -18.68
N CYS A 5 -3.54 15.74 -17.63
CA CYS A 5 -3.73 14.40 -17.10
C CYS A 5 -4.19 14.47 -15.63
N MET A 6 -5.21 13.67 -15.29
CA MET A 6 -5.63 13.43 -13.92
C MET A 6 -5.36 11.98 -13.54
N ILE A 7 -4.68 11.76 -12.41
CA ILE A 7 -4.48 10.44 -11.81
C ILE A 7 -5.38 10.34 -10.59
N TYR A 8 -6.32 9.41 -10.59
CA TYR A 8 -7.42 9.34 -9.63
C TYR A 8 -7.44 7.99 -8.90
N GLY A 9 -7.50 8.03 -7.57
CA GLY A 9 -7.53 6.81 -6.76
C GLY A 9 -7.27 7.03 -5.28
N ASN A 10 -6.84 5.97 -4.58
CA ASN A 10 -6.40 6.01 -3.19
C ASN A 10 -4.95 6.57 -3.07
N CYS A 11 -4.33 6.49 -1.89
CA CYS A 11 -2.97 7.00 -1.65
C CYS A 11 -1.89 6.51 -2.65
N GLN A 12 -2.13 5.43 -3.38
CA GLN A 12 -1.19 4.92 -4.38
C GLN A 12 -1.05 5.87 -5.60
N HIS A 13 -2.08 6.70 -5.89
CA HIS A 13 -2.04 7.61 -7.04
C HIS A 13 -0.94 8.66 -6.93
N THR A 14 -0.68 9.18 -5.73
CA THR A 14 0.38 10.18 -5.48
C THR A 14 1.77 9.61 -5.79
N HIS A 15 2.00 8.34 -5.45
CA HIS A 15 3.27 7.68 -5.76
C HIS A 15 3.43 7.42 -7.25
N LEU A 16 2.37 6.97 -7.92
CA LEU A 16 2.37 6.83 -9.37
C LEU A 16 2.64 8.17 -10.06
N GLN A 17 2.05 9.26 -9.55
CA GLN A 17 2.33 10.60 -10.06
C GLN A 17 3.82 10.93 -9.97
N ASN A 18 4.44 10.73 -8.80
CA ASN A 18 5.87 10.97 -8.60
C ASN A 18 6.75 10.16 -9.56
N PHE A 19 6.34 8.94 -9.92
CA PHE A 19 7.02 8.10 -10.90
C PHE A 19 6.88 8.66 -12.32
N LEU A 20 5.69 9.03 -12.74
CA LEU A 20 5.43 9.60 -14.07
C LEU A 20 6.14 10.96 -14.25
N GLU A 21 6.22 11.78 -13.22
CA GLU A 21 6.92 13.07 -13.22
C GLU A 21 8.42 12.94 -13.53
N GLN A 22 9.04 11.79 -13.31
CA GLN A 22 10.44 11.53 -13.61
C GLN A 22 10.68 10.86 -14.96
N THR A 23 9.66 10.77 -15.78
CA THR A 23 9.74 10.20 -17.13
C THR A 23 9.49 11.26 -18.21
N ASP A 24 9.59 10.86 -19.47
CA ASP A 24 9.24 11.72 -20.60
C ASP A 24 7.73 12.05 -20.68
N PHE A 25 6.91 11.44 -19.81
CA PHE A 25 5.49 11.74 -19.66
C PHE A 25 5.22 13.23 -19.48
N ILE A 26 6.05 13.92 -18.68
CA ILE A 26 5.92 15.36 -18.43
C ILE A 26 6.16 16.22 -19.67
N ASN A 27 6.74 15.68 -20.75
CA ASN A 27 6.89 16.40 -22.01
C ASN A 27 5.56 16.52 -22.74
N TYR A 28 4.62 15.62 -22.50
CA TYR A 28 3.32 15.50 -23.16
C TYR A 28 2.16 15.99 -22.28
N PHE A 29 2.24 15.76 -20.97
CA PHE A 29 1.15 16.00 -20.03
C PHE A 29 1.54 16.91 -18.86
N ASN A 30 0.60 17.76 -18.46
CA ASN A 30 0.61 18.45 -17.17
C ASN A 30 -0.31 17.68 -16.22
N LEU A 31 0.17 17.40 -15.00
CA LEU A 31 -0.61 16.65 -14.01
C LEU A 31 -1.48 17.60 -13.19
N VAL A 32 -2.76 17.28 -13.11
CA VAL A 32 -3.71 17.94 -12.21
C VAL A 32 -3.48 17.40 -10.80
N LYS A 33 -3.30 18.28 -9.83
CA LYS A 33 -3.16 17.89 -8.42
C LYS A 33 -4.52 17.45 -7.89
N VAL A 34 -4.58 16.22 -7.43
CA VAL A 34 -5.77 15.63 -6.79
C VAL A 34 -5.41 15.12 -5.40
N LYS A 35 -6.40 14.95 -4.55
CA LYS A 35 -6.25 14.31 -3.24
C LYS A 35 -6.77 12.88 -3.28
N ASP A 36 -6.32 12.08 -2.33
CA ASP A 36 -6.81 10.72 -2.17
C ASP A 36 -8.34 10.69 -2.08
N VAL A 37 -8.97 9.79 -2.80
CA VAL A 37 -10.44 9.72 -2.94
C VAL A 37 -11.17 9.63 -1.60
N TYR A 38 -10.56 8.98 -0.59
CA TYR A 38 -11.17 8.84 0.74
C TYR A 38 -11.21 10.13 1.55
N LEU A 39 -10.47 11.18 1.16
CA LEU A 39 -10.55 12.50 1.77
C LEU A 39 -11.79 13.28 1.29
N LYS A 40 -12.50 12.78 0.27
CA LYS A 40 -13.75 13.33 -0.28
C LYS A 40 -13.68 14.82 -0.61
N ASP A 41 -12.51 15.26 -1.09
CA ASP A 41 -12.32 16.64 -1.56
C ASP A 41 -12.90 16.80 -2.96
N LYS A 42 -13.87 17.72 -3.11
CA LYS A 42 -14.55 17.98 -4.38
C LYS A 42 -13.88 19.08 -5.21
N SER A 43 -12.88 19.77 -4.68
CA SER A 43 -12.33 21.00 -5.27
C SER A 43 -11.71 20.81 -6.66
N TYR A 44 -11.32 19.58 -7.03
CA TYR A 44 -10.72 19.24 -8.32
C TYR A 44 -11.66 18.43 -9.25
N LEU A 45 -12.91 18.23 -8.84
CA LEU A 45 -13.88 17.42 -9.57
C LEU A 45 -15.05 18.28 -10.11
N ASP A 46 -14.82 19.58 -10.28
CA ASP A 46 -15.79 20.46 -10.92
C ASP A 46 -15.87 20.21 -12.45
N ASP A 47 -17.02 20.52 -13.04
CA ASP A 47 -17.30 20.26 -14.45
C ASP A 47 -16.32 21.00 -15.39
N ASP A 48 -15.82 22.18 -15.01
CA ASP A 48 -14.85 22.94 -15.82
C ASP A 48 -13.51 22.23 -15.85
N THR A 49 -13.02 21.78 -14.71
CA THR A 49 -11.77 20.98 -14.62
C THR A 49 -11.92 19.68 -15.39
N LEU A 50 -12.98 18.89 -15.14
CA LEU A 50 -13.17 17.57 -15.75
C LEU A 50 -13.32 17.68 -17.29
N SER A 51 -13.98 18.73 -17.78
CA SER A 51 -14.15 18.96 -19.22
C SER A 51 -12.84 19.26 -19.97
N LYS A 52 -11.75 19.56 -19.26
CA LYS A 52 -10.42 19.87 -19.84
C LYS A 52 -9.45 18.70 -19.80
N ILE A 53 -9.80 17.60 -19.11
CA ILE A 53 -8.92 16.44 -18.98
C ILE A 53 -8.77 15.70 -20.32
N ASP A 54 -7.56 15.52 -20.76
CA ASP A 54 -7.19 14.80 -21.99
C ASP A 54 -6.85 13.33 -21.72
N LEU A 55 -6.32 13.03 -20.51
CA LEU A 55 -5.95 11.70 -20.06
C LEU A 55 -6.41 11.50 -18.60
N PHE A 56 -7.18 10.45 -18.38
CA PHE A 56 -7.68 10.05 -17.07
C PHE A 56 -7.13 8.66 -16.72
N ILE A 57 -6.18 8.60 -15.77
CA ILE A 57 -5.62 7.36 -15.23
C ILE A 57 -6.29 7.12 -13.89
N TYR A 58 -6.92 5.96 -13.69
CA TYR A 58 -7.74 5.79 -12.50
C TYR A 58 -7.75 4.38 -11.95
N GLN A 59 -7.84 4.31 -10.61
CA GLN A 59 -8.28 3.10 -9.91
C GLN A 59 -9.81 3.12 -9.84
N HIS A 60 -10.44 1.96 -10.04
CA HIS A 60 -11.90 1.87 -9.94
C HIS A 60 -12.38 2.23 -8.53
N VAL A 61 -13.31 3.16 -8.45
CA VAL A 61 -14.03 3.56 -7.23
C VAL A 61 -15.51 3.23 -7.39
N SER A 62 -15.98 2.31 -6.53
CA SER A 62 -17.37 1.84 -6.55
C SER A 62 -18.35 2.94 -6.11
N PRO A 63 -19.56 3.00 -6.68
CA PRO A 63 -20.64 3.87 -6.19
C PRO A 63 -21.06 3.54 -4.75
N ALA A 64 -20.79 2.33 -4.26
CA ALA A 64 -21.02 1.97 -2.85
C ALA A 64 -20.08 2.72 -1.87
N PHE A 65 -18.93 3.22 -2.33
CA PHE A 65 -18.08 4.10 -1.52
C PHE A 65 -18.72 5.49 -1.39
N ASP A 66 -19.03 6.10 -2.52
CA ASP A 66 -19.73 7.40 -2.59
C ASP A 66 -20.14 7.64 -4.05
N PRO A 67 -21.44 7.90 -4.33
CA PRO A 67 -21.91 8.09 -5.70
C PRO A 67 -21.26 9.27 -6.44
N PHE A 68 -20.85 10.33 -5.73
CA PHE A 68 -20.19 11.49 -6.35
C PHE A 68 -18.74 11.18 -6.75
N PHE A 69 -18.04 10.39 -5.92
CA PHE A 69 -16.63 10.04 -6.16
C PHE A 69 -16.46 8.74 -6.96
N CYS A 70 -17.54 8.07 -7.35
CA CYS A 70 -17.42 6.84 -8.13
C CYS A 70 -16.89 7.12 -9.54
N THR A 71 -16.16 6.15 -10.07
CA THR A 71 -15.51 6.28 -11.37
C THR A 71 -16.50 6.53 -12.50
N ASP A 72 -17.68 5.91 -12.45
CA ASP A 72 -18.71 6.07 -13.48
C ASP A 72 -19.22 7.52 -13.53
N HIS A 73 -19.44 8.15 -12.36
CA HIS A 73 -19.82 9.56 -12.28
C HIS A 73 -18.72 10.46 -12.87
N ILE A 74 -17.48 10.28 -12.47
CA ILE A 74 -16.35 11.05 -13.00
C ILE A 74 -16.23 10.88 -14.51
N CYS A 75 -16.26 9.64 -15.00
CA CYS A 75 -16.18 9.33 -16.42
C CYS A 75 -17.32 9.94 -17.25
N SER A 76 -18.52 10.11 -16.66
CA SER A 76 -19.66 10.74 -17.35
C SER A 76 -19.45 12.24 -17.58
N LYS A 77 -18.54 12.89 -16.87
CA LYS A 77 -18.20 14.31 -16.96
C LYS A 77 -17.00 14.59 -17.88
N LEU A 78 -16.22 13.56 -18.19
CA LEU A 78 -15.07 13.70 -19.09
C LEU A 78 -15.54 13.82 -20.54
N ARG A 79 -14.75 14.52 -21.35
CA ARG A 79 -15.00 14.62 -22.80
C ARG A 79 -14.99 13.23 -23.45
N PRO A 80 -15.74 13.03 -24.55
CA PRO A 80 -15.74 11.76 -25.28
C PRO A 80 -14.37 11.34 -25.81
N ASP A 81 -13.51 12.29 -26.16
CA ASP A 81 -12.16 12.08 -26.70
C ASP A 81 -11.07 11.98 -25.61
N CYS A 82 -11.44 12.10 -24.32
CA CYS A 82 -10.53 11.87 -23.21
C CYS A 82 -10.06 10.41 -23.19
N ILE A 83 -8.74 10.22 -23.24
CA ILE A 83 -8.11 8.90 -23.09
C ILE A 83 -8.31 8.44 -21.65
N ARG A 84 -8.75 7.21 -21.46
CA ARG A 84 -9.00 6.62 -20.14
C ARG A 84 -8.17 5.36 -20.00
N ILE A 85 -7.42 5.27 -18.89
CA ILE A 85 -6.60 4.10 -18.55
C ILE A 85 -6.94 3.69 -17.12
N SER A 86 -7.60 2.55 -17.00
CA SER A 86 -7.88 1.93 -15.71
C SER A 86 -6.68 1.12 -15.22
N ILE A 87 -6.30 1.34 -13.96
CA ILE A 87 -5.16 0.71 -13.32
C ILE A 87 -5.58 -0.11 -12.09
N PRO A 88 -4.76 -1.09 -11.65
CA PRO A 88 -5.09 -1.92 -10.51
C PRO A 88 -5.21 -1.11 -9.21
N ASN A 89 -6.13 -1.52 -8.36
CA ASN A 89 -6.11 -1.17 -6.95
C ASN A 89 -5.32 -2.26 -6.22
N PHE A 90 -4.04 -1.98 -5.96
CA PHE A 90 -3.12 -2.96 -5.40
C PHE A 90 -3.51 -3.40 -3.99
N TRP A 91 -3.54 -4.71 -3.79
CA TRP A 91 -3.74 -5.35 -2.50
C TRP A 91 -3.11 -6.74 -2.51
N LEU A 92 -2.04 -6.93 -1.73
CA LEU A 92 -1.26 -8.17 -1.73
C LEU A 92 -1.24 -8.80 -0.33
N SER A 93 -2.22 -9.62 -0.01
CA SER A 93 -2.27 -10.35 1.28
C SER A 93 -1.39 -11.61 1.31
N ALA A 94 -0.82 -12.03 0.18
CA ALA A 94 0.04 -13.22 0.11
C ALA A 94 1.24 -13.15 1.06
N TYR A 95 1.82 -11.97 1.23
CA TYR A 95 2.93 -11.75 2.17
C TYR A 95 2.48 -11.62 3.63
N PHE A 96 1.20 -11.36 3.88
CA PHE A 96 0.67 -10.97 5.19
C PHE A 96 -0.56 -11.81 5.57
N PRO A 97 -0.42 -13.15 5.69
CA PRO A 97 -1.56 -14.02 6.08
C PRO A 97 -2.11 -13.68 7.46
N GLN A 98 -1.29 -13.08 8.33
CA GLN A 98 -1.65 -12.61 9.66
C GLN A 98 -2.47 -11.33 9.67
N HIS A 99 -2.64 -10.65 8.53
CA HIS A 99 -3.23 -9.32 8.48
C HIS A 99 -4.60 -9.24 9.18
N ALA A 100 -4.72 -8.27 10.09
CA ALA A 100 -5.97 -7.82 10.66
C ALA A 100 -6.22 -6.35 10.30
N LYS A 101 -7.49 -5.99 10.12
CA LYS A 101 -7.88 -4.64 9.70
C LYS A 101 -7.41 -3.56 10.68
N ASN A 102 -7.48 -3.86 11.97
CA ASN A 102 -7.08 -2.94 13.04
C ASN A 102 -6.20 -3.66 14.05
N PRO A 103 -5.18 -2.99 14.61
CA PRO A 103 -4.47 -3.50 15.76
C PRO A 103 -5.44 -3.59 16.96
N VAL A 104 -5.21 -4.55 17.88
CA VAL A 104 -5.95 -4.61 19.13
C VAL A 104 -5.55 -3.40 19.97
N ILE A 105 -6.49 -2.47 20.14
CA ILE A 105 -6.34 -1.34 21.07
C ILE A 105 -7.13 -1.72 22.33
N ARG A 106 -6.46 -1.89 23.47
CA ARG A 106 -7.18 -2.09 24.74
C ARG A 106 -7.95 -0.80 25.10
N PRO A 107 -9.22 -0.93 25.59
CA PRO A 107 -10.15 0.19 25.73
C PRO A 107 -9.71 1.30 26.71
N ASN A 108 -8.69 1.07 27.53
CA ASN A 108 -8.24 2.03 28.54
C ASN A 108 -7.05 2.91 28.13
N ARG A 109 -6.68 2.96 26.85
CA ARG A 109 -5.60 3.82 26.39
C ARG A 109 -6.08 5.23 26.04
N LYS A 110 -5.47 6.20 26.72
CA LYS A 110 -5.63 7.65 26.45
C LYS A 110 -5.04 8.13 25.12
N TYR A 111 -4.32 7.29 24.39
CA TYR A 111 -3.55 7.68 23.19
C TYR A 111 -3.83 6.74 22.04
N SER A 112 -4.85 7.05 21.28
CA SER A 112 -5.01 6.58 19.92
C SER A 112 -4.33 7.63 19.01
N ILE A 113 -3.15 7.32 18.53
CA ILE A 113 -2.52 8.13 17.50
C ILE A 113 -3.17 7.71 16.20
N ALA A 114 -3.93 8.58 15.57
CA ALA A 114 -4.69 8.32 14.35
C ALA A 114 -5.57 7.04 14.45
N PRO A 115 -6.43 6.69 13.53
CA PRO A 115 -7.30 5.51 13.64
C PRO A 115 -6.57 4.19 13.89
N SER A 116 -5.28 4.11 13.58
CA SER A 116 -4.45 2.89 13.63
C SER A 116 -3.30 2.92 14.65
N GLY A 117 -3.10 4.02 15.39
CA GLY A 117 -1.96 4.13 16.33
C GLY A 117 -0.59 4.01 15.66
N LEU A 118 0.40 3.49 16.41
CA LEU A 118 1.76 3.24 15.90
C LEU A 118 1.81 2.14 14.83
N PHE A 119 0.84 1.24 14.81
CA PHE A 119 0.79 0.12 13.88
C PHE A 119 -0.40 0.32 12.92
N PRO A 120 -0.16 0.44 11.61
CA PRO A 120 -1.22 0.71 10.64
C PRO A 120 -2.17 -0.47 10.50
N TYR A 121 -1.71 -1.68 10.84
CA TYR A 121 -2.48 -2.92 10.74
C TYR A 121 -2.29 -3.79 11.97
N GLY A 122 -3.32 -4.58 12.27
CA GLY A 122 -3.27 -5.59 13.30
C GLY A 122 -2.67 -6.89 12.80
N ASP A 123 -2.34 -7.75 13.78
CA ASP A 123 -1.85 -9.11 13.57
C ASP A 123 -2.77 -10.09 14.29
N ASN A 124 -3.51 -10.92 13.55
CA ASN A 124 -4.48 -11.86 14.10
C ASN A 124 -3.83 -12.90 15.00
N ASN A 125 -2.60 -13.34 14.69
CA ASN A 125 -1.93 -14.37 15.48
C ASN A 125 -1.47 -13.82 16.81
N ILE A 126 -0.76 -12.69 16.79
CA ILE A 126 -0.30 -12.03 18.02
C ILE A 126 -1.49 -11.66 18.88
N ASN A 127 -2.56 -11.12 18.29
CA ASN A 127 -3.78 -10.75 19.00
C ASN A 127 -4.44 -11.96 19.67
N SER A 128 -4.50 -13.10 18.97
CA SER A 128 -5.06 -14.35 19.52
C SER A 128 -4.22 -14.91 20.68
N LEU A 129 -2.89 -14.90 20.53
CA LEU A 129 -1.96 -15.36 21.57
C LEU A 129 -2.01 -14.46 22.82
N LEU A 130 -2.11 -13.14 22.63
CA LEU A 130 -2.32 -12.19 23.73
C LEU A 130 -3.66 -12.41 24.44
N SER A 131 -4.72 -12.69 23.70
CA SER A 131 -6.03 -13.00 24.25
C SER A 131 -6.04 -14.31 25.05
N ALA A 132 -5.20 -15.26 24.68
CA ALA A 132 -4.95 -16.51 25.41
C ALA A 132 -3.98 -16.35 26.60
N ASN A 133 -3.57 -15.13 26.94
CA ASN A 133 -2.60 -14.79 28.00
C ASN A 133 -1.23 -15.48 27.84
N VAL A 134 -0.79 -15.73 26.61
CA VAL A 134 0.56 -16.23 26.33
C VAL A 134 1.58 -15.14 26.63
N ARG A 135 2.70 -15.50 27.29
CA ARG A 135 3.76 -14.57 27.63
C ARG A 135 4.50 -14.07 26.38
N THR A 136 4.97 -12.84 26.42
CA THR A 136 5.65 -12.15 25.28
C THR A 136 6.75 -12.99 24.66
N GLU A 137 7.63 -13.59 25.47
CA GLU A 137 8.76 -14.37 24.98
C GLU A 137 8.31 -15.62 24.22
N ASN A 138 7.20 -16.23 24.68
CA ASN A 138 6.62 -17.38 24.00
C ASN A 138 5.90 -16.96 22.70
N ILE A 139 5.23 -15.81 22.70
CA ILE A 139 4.61 -15.27 21.47
C ILE A 139 5.69 -15.06 20.40
N ILE A 140 6.78 -14.37 20.76
CA ILE A 140 7.91 -14.12 19.84
C ILE A 140 8.44 -15.46 19.29
N LYS A 141 8.72 -16.42 20.17
CA LYS A 141 9.21 -17.77 19.78
C LYS A 141 8.25 -18.46 18.81
N ILE A 142 6.94 -18.43 19.10
CA ILE A 142 5.89 -19.09 18.28
C ILE A 142 5.85 -18.47 16.88
N VAL A 143 5.74 -17.14 16.77
CA VAL A 143 5.56 -16.47 15.48
C VAL A 143 6.85 -16.36 14.67
N SER A 144 8.02 -16.52 15.32
CA SER A 144 9.33 -16.59 14.67
C SER A 144 9.67 -17.98 14.12
N ASP A 145 8.86 -19.00 14.41
CA ASP A 145 9.09 -20.34 13.89
C ASP A 145 8.93 -20.35 12.36
N PRO A 146 9.95 -20.81 11.61
CA PRO A 146 9.85 -20.96 10.15
C PRO A 146 8.78 -21.95 9.68
N ASP A 147 8.23 -22.74 10.58
CA ASP A 147 7.13 -23.67 10.34
C ASP A 147 5.82 -23.27 11.06
N PHE A 148 5.72 -22.00 11.51
CA PHE A 148 4.50 -21.47 12.14
C PHE A 148 3.28 -21.61 11.23
N TYR A 149 3.39 -21.23 9.97
CA TYR A 149 2.45 -21.62 8.91
C TYR A 149 3.07 -22.80 8.14
N ASP A 150 2.26 -23.75 7.78
CA ASP A 150 2.67 -24.81 6.87
C ASP A 150 2.67 -24.33 5.39
N GLU A 151 3.34 -25.09 4.53
CA GLU A 151 3.46 -24.80 3.09
C GLU A 151 2.08 -24.67 2.42
N LYS A 152 1.15 -25.56 2.81
CA LYS A 152 -0.21 -25.55 2.24
C LYS A 152 -0.94 -24.26 2.55
N THR A 153 -0.90 -23.81 3.79
CA THR A 153 -1.55 -22.55 4.24
C THR A 153 -1.00 -21.36 3.44
N ILE A 154 0.31 -21.28 3.27
CA ILE A 154 0.96 -20.18 2.54
C ILE A 154 0.63 -20.23 1.04
N THR A 155 0.67 -21.41 0.43
CA THR A 155 0.35 -21.59 -0.99
C THR A 155 -1.13 -21.30 -1.28
N ASP A 156 -2.03 -21.74 -0.41
CA ASP A 156 -3.46 -21.45 -0.50
C ASP A 156 -3.73 -19.94 -0.39
N ASN A 157 -3.04 -19.24 0.54
CA ASN A 157 -3.15 -17.79 0.71
C ASN A 157 -2.65 -17.04 -0.52
N LEU A 158 -1.53 -17.46 -1.11
CA LEU A 158 -1.02 -16.90 -2.37
C LEU A 158 -2.04 -17.08 -3.51
N THR A 159 -2.52 -18.31 -3.69
CA THR A 159 -3.49 -18.65 -4.72
C THR A 159 -4.76 -17.82 -4.56
N LYS A 160 -5.28 -17.73 -3.34
CA LYS A 160 -6.44 -16.90 -3.02
C LYS A 160 -6.18 -15.44 -3.35
N THR A 161 -5.03 -14.89 -2.94
CA THR A 161 -4.68 -13.48 -3.19
C THR A 161 -4.67 -13.16 -4.68
N LEU A 162 -4.02 -14.00 -5.49
CA LEU A 162 -3.94 -13.78 -6.95
C LEU A 162 -5.31 -13.95 -7.62
N ASN A 163 -6.13 -14.90 -7.17
CA ASN A 163 -7.48 -15.08 -7.67
C ASN A 163 -8.39 -13.89 -7.34
N ASP A 164 -8.34 -13.40 -6.10
CA ASP A 164 -9.13 -12.24 -5.65
C ASP A 164 -8.72 -10.97 -6.42
N LEU A 165 -7.43 -10.79 -6.69
CA LEU A 165 -6.93 -9.70 -7.54
C LEU A 165 -7.44 -9.84 -8.97
N ASN A 166 -7.27 -11.01 -9.58
CA ASN A 166 -7.70 -11.28 -10.94
C ASN A 166 -9.21 -11.07 -11.13
N GLN A 167 -10.00 -11.52 -10.16
CA GLN A 167 -11.45 -11.31 -10.19
C GLN A 167 -11.81 -9.81 -10.15
N ARG A 168 -11.15 -9.02 -9.29
CA ARG A 168 -11.39 -7.57 -9.21
C ARG A 168 -10.94 -6.84 -10.48
N GLU A 169 -9.79 -7.20 -11.04
CA GLU A 169 -9.28 -6.62 -12.27
C GLU A 169 -10.21 -6.91 -13.45
N ASN A 170 -10.69 -8.14 -13.57
CA ASN A 170 -11.65 -8.53 -14.62
C ASN A 170 -13.01 -7.85 -14.43
N LEU A 171 -13.55 -7.81 -13.21
CA LEU A 171 -14.83 -7.17 -12.92
C LEU A 171 -14.79 -5.67 -13.27
N ASN A 172 -13.70 -5.01 -12.97
CA ASN A 172 -13.51 -3.58 -13.22
C ASN A 172 -12.92 -3.29 -14.61
N LYS A 173 -12.69 -4.31 -15.43
CA LYS A 173 -12.14 -4.20 -16.79
C LYS A 173 -10.85 -3.36 -16.80
N VAL A 174 -9.91 -3.71 -15.91
CA VAL A 174 -8.65 -2.99 -15.77
C VAL A 174 -7.80 -3.11 -17.03
N ASP A 175 -7.39 -1.99 -17.62
CA ASP A 175 -6.62 -1.98 -18.87
C ASP A 175 -5.19 -2.50 -18.68
N ILE A 176 -4.62 -2.30 -17.48
CA ILE A 176 -3.27 -2.75 -17.12
C ILE A 176 -3.38 -3.74 -15.95
N PRO A 177 -3.74 -5.02 -16.19
CA PRO A 177 -3.90 -6.00 -15.12
C PRO A 177 -2.55 -6.35 -14.48
N SER A 178 -2.49 -6.37 -13.14
CA SER A 178 -1.24 -6.62 -12.40
C SER A 178 -0.93 -8.09 -12.18
N VAL A 179 -1.94 -8.97 -12.22
CA VAL A 179 -1.78 -10.39 -11.89
C VAL A 179 -0.75 -11.11 -12.77
N PRO A 180 -0.68 -10.89 -14.11
CA PRO A 180 0.35 -11.52 -14.94
C PRO A 180 1.77 -11.17 -14.52
N TYR A 181 2.00 -9.93 -14.09
CA TYR A 181 3.29 -9.47 -13.58
C TYR A 181 3.58 -10.07 -12.19
N LEU A 182 2.62 -9.96 -11.26
CA LEU A 182 2.78 -10.41 -9.88
C LEU A 182 3.05 -11.91 -9.76
N LYS A 183 2.46 -12.75 -10.60
CA LYS A 183 2.70 -14.21 -10.61
C LYS A 183 4.18 -14.58 -10.66
N ASN A 184 5.00 -13.78 -11.31
CA ASN A 184 6.44 -14.01 -11.45
C ASN A 184 7.26 -13.16 -10.48
N ALA A 185 6.89 -11.89 -10.31
CA ALA A 185 7.66 -10.93 -9.53
C ALA A 185 7.61 -11.19 -8.03
N ILE A 186 6.53 -11.79 -7.51
CA ILE A 186 6.30 -11.99 -6.07
C ILE A 186 7.38 -12.82 -5.37
N TYR A 187 8.10 -13.67 -6.09
CA TYR A 187 9.15 -14.53 -5.52
C TYR A 187 10.54 -13.88 -5.54
N SER A 188 10.78 -12.99 -6.48
CA SER A 188 12.10 -12.42 -6.75
C SER A 188 12.25 -10.95 -6.36
N ASN A 189 11.13 -10.25 -6.16
CA ASN A 189 11.09 -8.83 -5.86
C ASN A 189 10.20 -8.56 -4.65
N TYR A 190 10.61 -7.64 -3.80
CA TYR A 190 9.79 -7.21 -2.66
C TYR A 190 8.66 -6.31 -3.16
N MET A 191 7.48 -6.91 -3.40
CA MET A 191 6.36 -6.22 -4.05
C MET A 191 5.58 -5.30 -3.12
N SER A 192 5.61 -5.53 -1.80
CA SER A 192 4.76 -4.78 -0.87
C SER A 192 5.34 -4.70 0.53
N VAL A 193 5.28 -3.52 1.13
CA VAL A 193 5.69 -3.28 2.52
C VAL A 193 4.56 -3.45 3.53
N THR A 194 3.32 -3.39 3.06
CA THR A 194 2.08 -3.74 3.78
C THR A 194 1.08 -4.30 2.77
N VAL A 195 -0.08 -4.74 3.20
CA VAL A 195 -1.10 -5.34 2.28
C VAL A 195 -1.49 -4.44 1.09
N ASN A 196 -1.42 -3.12 1.24
CA ASN A 196 -1.89 -2.15 0.23
C ASN A 196 -0.85 -1.07 -0.13
N HIS A 197 0.39 -1.20 0.35
CA HIS A 197 1.47 -0.27 0.02
C HIS A 197 2.53 -1.00 -0.83
N PRO A 198 2.43 -0.89 -2.17
CA PRO A 198 3.41 -1.49 -3.07
C PRO A 198 4.76 -0.80 -2.97
N THR A 199 5.81 -1.50 -3.38
CA THR A 199 7.17 -0.96 -3.44
C THR A 199 7.42 -0.20 -4.74
N ASN A 200 8.61 0.40 -4.84
CA ASN A 200 9.06 1.09 -6.06
C ASN A 200 9.12 0.15 -7.27
N ASP A 201 9.42 -1.14 -7.09
CA ASP A 201 9.45 -2.11 -8.19
C ASP A 201 8.08 -2.26 -8.85
N TYR A 202 7.02 -2.31 -8.05
CA TYR A 202 5.66 -2.34 -8.57
C TYR A 202 5.30 -1.03 -9.28
N PHE A 203 5.63 0.12 -8.69
CA PHE A 203 5.33 1.42 -9.33
C PHE A 203 6.14 1.63 -10.61
N LEU A 204 7.37 1.17 -10.68
CA LEU A 204 8.18 1.21 -11.90
C LEU A 204 7.55 0.37 -13.02
N TRP A 205 7.11 -0.85 -12.68
CA TRP A 205 6.37 -1.70 -13.62
C TRP A 205 5.09 -1.01 -14.11
N LEU A 206 4.27 -0.49 -13.20
CA LEU A 206 2.99 0.15 -13.56
C LEU A 206 3.22 1.40 -14.41
N THR A 207 4.21 2.23 -14.04
CA THR A 207 4.60 3.42 -14.81
C THR A 207 5.00 3.04 -16.23
N ASN A 208 5.88 2.05 -16.39
CA ASN A 208 6.32 1.60 -17.71
C ASN A 208 5.17 1.01 -18.53
N SER A 209 4.22 0.34 -17.89
CA SER A 209 3.02 -0.16 -18.57
C SER A 209 2.12 0.97 -19.08
N ILE A 210 1.97 2.04 -18.30
CA ILE A 210 1.24 3.25 -18.73
C ILE A 210 1.96 3.93 -19.90
N LEU A 211 3.29 4.07 -19.82
CA LEU A 211 4.09 4.67 -20.90
C LEU A 211 3.96 3.86 -22.19
N ASP A 212 3.92 2.52 -22.11
CA ASP A 212 3.66 1.64 -23.26
C ASP A 212 2.29 1.90 -23.89
N CYS A 213 1.25 1.99 -23.10
CA CYS A 213 -0.10 2.30 -23.58
C CYS A 213 -0.16 3.64 -24.31
N LEU A 214 0.69 4.58 -23.94
CA LEU A 214 0.76 5.93 -24.53
C LEU A 214 1.78 6.07 -25.64
N GLY A 215 2.58 5.04 -25.93
CA GLY A 215 3.66 5.08 -26.92
C GLY A 215 4.83 6.00 -26.51
N ILE A 216 5.05 6.18 -25.21
CA ILE A 216 6.12 7.01 -24.64
C ILE A 216 7.28 6.09 -24.22
N ASN A 217 8.52 6.56 -24.40
CA ASN A 217 9.71 5.80 -24.06
C ASN A 217 9.75 5.45 -22.56
N LYS A 218 10.02 4.19 -22.26
CA LYS A 218 10.18 3.68 -20.90
C LYS A 218 11.47 4.18 -20.27
N LYS A 219 11.45 4.37 -18.96
CA LYS A 219 12.68 4.56 -18.17
C LYS A 219 13.04 3.26 -17.44
N ARG A 220 14.34 2.92 -17.46
CA ARG A 220 14.85 1.73 -16.77
C ARG A 220 15.07 1.97 -15.27
N ASN A 221 15.53 3.18 -14.92
CA ASN A 221 15.80 3.56 -13.54
C ASN A 221 15.09 4.88 -13.24
N ILE A 222 14.33 4.90 -12.21
CA ILE A 222 13.69 6.08 -11.68
C ILE A 222 14.26 6.27 -10.27
N ASP A 223 14.97 7.38 -10.08
CA ASP A 223 15.56 7.70 -8.78
C ASP A 223 14.51 8.40 -7.91
N ILE A 224 13.62 7.60 -7.36
CA ILE A 224 12.65 8.09 -6.40
C ILE A 224 13.07 7.65 -5.01
N TYR A 225 12.99 8.59 -4.10
CA TYR A 225 13.03 8.29 -2.67
C TYR A 225 12.03 7.16 -2.38
N PRO A 226 12.48 6.01 -1.86
CA PRO A 226 11.60 4.88 -1.67
C PRO A 226 10.37 5.29 -0.88
N PHE A 227 9.18 5.00 -1.40
CA PHE A 227 7.91 5.14 -0.68
C PHE A 227 8.00 4.65 0.76
N SER A 228 8.83 3.66 0.95
CA SER A 228 9.03 2.93 2.17
C SER A 228 9.91 3.59 3.22
N LYS A 229 10.70 4.63 2.89
CA LYS A 229 11.75 5.08 3.83
C LYS A 229 11.23 5.75 5.11
N ASN A 230 9.99 6.27 5.10
CA ASN A 230 9.34 6.91 6.25
C ASN A 230 8.08 6.17 6.72
N HIS A 231 7.84 4.95 6.20
CA HIS A 231 6.67 4.16 6.54
C HIS A 231 7.05 2.93 7.35
N ILE A 232 6.08 2.39 8.08
CA ILE A 232 6.23 1.08 8.71
C ILE A 232 6.16 0.02 7.64
N HIS A 233 7.19 -0.82 7.57
CA HIS A 233 7.13 -2.10 6.90
C HIS A 233 6.56 -3.11 7.89
N VAL A 234 5.48 -3.78 7.53
CA VAL A 234 5.03 -4.94 8.27
C VAL A 234 5.98 -6.09 7.94
N PRO A 235 6.69 -6.66 8.92
CA PRO A 235 7.62 -7.74 8.65
C PRO A 235 6.94 -8.99 8.10
N LEU A 236 7.64 -9.67 7.19
CA LEU A 236 7.23 -10.98 6.71
C LEU A 236 7.52 -12.02 7.78
N TYR A 237 6.56 -12.89 8.04
CA TYR A 237 6.78 -14.03 8.93
C TYR A 237 7.88 -14.94 8.35
N PRO A 238 8.78 -15.52 9.18
CA PRO A 238 9.78 -16.45 8.71
C PRO A 238 9.20 -17.63 7.92
N SER A 239 8.02 -18.11 8.31
CA SER A 239 7.29 -19.15 7.59
C SER A 239 6.83 -18.73 6.19
N VAL A 240 6.44 -17.46 6.02
CA VAL A 240 6.11 -16.91 4.68
C VAL A 240 7.35 -16.85 3.79
N ILE A 241 8.48 -16.35 4.33
CA ILE A 241 9.76 -16.29 3.61
C ILE A 241 10.17 -17.70 3.15
N LYS A 242 10.12 -18.67 4.07
CA LYS A 242 10.48 -20.08 3.80
C LYS A 242 9.59 -20.69 2.73
N HIS A 243 8.28 -20.70 2.94
CA HIS A 243 7.34 -21.48 2.10
C HIS A 243 7.00 -20.80 0.76
N LEU A 244 7.18 -19.48 0.62
CA LEU A 244 7.18 -18.84 -0.68
C LEU A 244 8.55 -18.85 -1.35
N ASN A 245 9.58 -19.37 -0.68
CA ASN A 245 10.96 -19.38 -1.20
C ASN A 245 11.39 -17.98 -1.71
N LEU A 246 11.17 -16.96 -0.87
CA LEU A 246 11.46 -15.56 -1.24
C LEU A 246 12.97 -15.35 -1.27
N ASN A 247 13.53 -15.06 -2.45
CA ASN A 247 14.97 -14.96 -2.64
C ASN A 247 15.56 -13.55 -2.45
N PHE A 248 14.70 -12.54 -2.31
CA PHE A 248 15.07 -11.13 -2.11
C PHE A 248 15.23 -10.73 -0.65
N ILE A 249 14.83 -11.59 0.29
CA ILE A 249 14.82 -11.31 1.72
C ILE A 249 15.32 -12.52 2.52
N LYS A 250 16.04 -12.25 3.61
CA LYS A 250 16.46 -13.26 4.57
C LYS A 250 15.69 -13.11 5.87
N THR A 251 15.69 -14.16 6.70
CA THR A 251 15.01 -14.17 8.00
C THR A 251 15.60 -13.17 9.01
N ASP A 252 16.87 -12.78 8.83
CA ASP A 252 17.56 -11.75 9.63
C ASP A 252 17.41 -10.33 9.07
N HIS A 253 16.54 -10.14 8.07
CA HIS A 253 16.30 -8.84 7.44
C HIS A 253 15.79 -7.82 8.45
N CYS A 254 16.25 -6.57 8.30
CA CYS A 254 15.75 -5.43 9.06
C CYS A 254 14.74 -4.63 8.23
N TYR A 255 13.64 -4.29 8.85
CA TYR A 255 12.51 -3.58 8.27
C TYR A 255 12.51 -2.11 8.71
N SER A 256 12.05 -1.22 7.86
CA SER A 256 11.86 0.17 8.24
C SER A 256 10.70 0.28 9.24
N PHE A 257 10.98 0.94 10.36
CA PHE A 257 9.98 1.28 11.37
C PHE A 257 10.11 2.76 11.70
N TYR A 258 9.37 3.60 10.96
CA TYR A 258 9.56 5.05 10.93
C TYR A 258 11.01 5.41 10.55
N ASN A 259 11.81 5.97 11.46
CA ASN A 259 13.19 6.36 11.22
C ASN A 259 14.21 5.32 11.71
N GLU A 260 13.74 4.14 12.13
CA GLU A 260 14.56 3.07 12.66
C GLU A 260 14.57 1.88 11.71
N SER A 261 15.55 1.01 11.89
CA SER A 261 15.65 -0.29 11.23
C SER A 261 15.60 -1.37 12.30
N ILE A 262 14.55 -2.20 12.29
CA ILE A 262 14.29 -3.22 13.31
C ILE A 262 14.09 -4.59 12.66
N ASN A 263 14.50 -5.65 13.36
CA ASN A 263 14.24 -7.01 12.90
C ASN A 263 12.81 -7.49 13.24
N PHE A 264 12.46 -8.70 12.81
CA PHE A 264 11.15 -9.29 13.03
C PHE A 264 10.78 -9.38 14.52
N GLU A 265 11.69 -9.88 15.36
CA GLU A 265 11.43 -10.08 16.79
C GLU A 265 11.19 -8.76 17.53
N GLU A 266 12.01 -7.74 17.22
CA GLU A 266 11.83 -6.40 17.80
C GLU A 266 10.51 -5.76 17.36
N TYR A 267 10.09 -5.95 16.11
CA TYR A 267 8.77 -5.51 15.65
C TYR A 267 7.64 -6.19 16.44
N VAL A 268 7.71 -7.52 16.60
CA VAL A 268 6.71 -8.28 17.36
C VAL A 268 6.65 -7.81 18.81
N LYS A 269 7.81 -7.60 19.44
CA LYS A 269 7.89 -7.06 20.79
C LYS A 269 7.22 -5.70 20.91
N ARG A 270 7.56 -4.76 20.03
CA ARG A 270 6.95 -3.41 20.01
C ARG A 270 5.43 -3.47 19.76
N TYR A 271 4.97 -4.38 18.89
CA TYR A 271 3.55 -4.60 18.68
C TYR A 271 2.85 -5.07 19.97
N ILE A 272 3.44 -6.03 20.68
CA ILE A 272 2.92 -6.54 21.95
C ILE A 272 2.90 -5.43 23.00
N ASP A 273 3.98 -4.69 23.16
CA ASP A 273 4.10 -3.57 24.09
C ASP A 273 3.03 -2.51 23.80
N HIS A 274 2.82 -2.18 22.52
CA HIS A 274 1.75 -1.30 22.08
C HIS A 274 0.36 -1.88 22.42
N ALA A 275 0.10 -3.13 22.11
CA ALA A 275 -1.17 -3.80 22.33
C ALA A 275 -1.51 -3.96 23.83
N THR A 276 -0.49 -4.16 24.69
CA THR A 276 -0.65 -4.37 26.12
C THR A 276 -0.60 -3.12 26.98
N GLY A 277 -0.23 -1.99 26.42
CA GLY A 277 -0.15 -0.73 27.16
C GLY A 277 1.22 -0.42 27.77
N TYR A 278 2.23 -1.23 27.54
CA TYR A 278 3.62 -1.02 27.93
C TYR A 278 4.39 -0.14 26.95
N ASP A 279 3.79 0.91 26.45
CA ASP A 279 4.44 1.79 25.48
C ASP A 279 5.48 2.67 26.16
N ILE A 280 6.72 2.25 26.12
CA ILE A 280 7.86 3.07 26.56
C ILE A 280 8.05 4.30 25.66
N TYR A 281 7.49 4.33 24.48
CA TYR A 281 7.54 5.45 23.55
C TYR A 281 6.50 6.55 23.85
N GLY A 282 5.56 6.31 24.78
CA GLY A 282 4.49 7.27 25.12
C GLY A 282 4.90 8.34 26.13
N LYS A 283 6.10 8.30 26.71
CA LYS A 283 6.52 9.28 27.73
C LYS A 283 7.41 10.41 27.21
N ASP A 284 8.13 10.22 26.11
CA ASP A 284 9.04 11.23 25.55
C ASP A 284 8.75 11.48 24.07
N SER A 285 7.54 11.97 23.82
CA SER A 285 6.92 12.01 22.49
C SER A 285 7.33 13.18 21.59
N ILE A 286 8.60 13.51 21.48
CA ILE A 286 9.12 14.38 20.39
C ILE A 286 8.87 13.72 19.01
N GLY A 287 8.78 12.38 18.96
CA GLY A 287 8.46 11.63 17.74
C GLY A 287 7.00 11.74 17.31
N ILE A 288 6.05 11.85 18.23
CA ILE A 288 4.60 11.83 17.96
C ILE A 288 4.14 13.15 17.30
N GLU A 289 4.67 14.29 17.70
CA GLU A 289 4.38 15.56 17.03
C GLU A 289 4.91 15.59 15.58
N LYS A 290 6.08 14.98 15.32
CA LYS A 290 6.59 14.81 13.95
C LYS A 290 5.75 13.85 13.11
N ILE A 291 5.26 12.76 13.70
CA ILE A 291 4.40 11.79 13.01
C ILE A 291 3.07 12.44 12.62
N ASN A 292 2.47 13.22 13.51
CA ASN A 292 1.25 13.97 13.20
C ASN A 292 1.45 15.01 12.08
N LYS A 293 2.61 15.67 12.01
CA LYS A 293 2.94 16.59 10.90
C LYS A 293 3.14 15.87 9.56
N ILE A 294 3.67 14.65 9.58
CA ILE A 294 3.85 13.83 8.37
C ILE A 294 2.49 13.30 7.87
N SER A 295 1.61 12.89 8.77
CA SER A 295 0.27 12.37 8.42
C SER A 295 -0.72 13.46 7.98
N THR A 296 -0.48 14.73 8.34
CA THR A 296 -1.32 15.88 7.95
C THR A 296 -0.83 16.64 6.72
N GLY A 297 0.29 16.24 6.12
CA GLY A 297 0.81 16.87 4.90
C GLY A 297 1.45 18.25 5.09
N ASP A 298 1.69 18.68 6.34
CA ASP A 298 2.30 19.98 6.67
C ASP A 298 3.85 19.94 6.64
N ILE A 299 4.43 19.39 5.57
CA ILE A 299 5.84 19.62 5.27
C ILE A 299 5.92 20.65 4.13
N LYS A 300 6.31 21.87 4.51
CA LYS A 300 6.74 22.89 3.57
C LYS A 300 8.10 22.52 2.98
#